data_8280978f49200851a2a749e8404b0042
#
_entry.id   8280978f49200851a2a749e8404b0042
#
_cell.length_a   1.000
_cell.length_b   1.000
_cell.length_c   1.000
_cell.angle_alpha   90.00
_cell.angle_beta   90.00
_cell.angle_gamma   90.00
#
_symmetry.space_group_name_H-M   'P 1'
#
loop_
_entity.id
_entity.type
_entity.pdbx_description
1 polymer ?
#
loop_
_entity_poly.entity_id
_entity_poly.type
_entity_poly.pdbx_seq_one_letter_code
_entity_poly.pdbx_strand_id
1 'polypeptide(L)'
;MRVCFFGGYNPGYIRNVIIKKGLIKNGVEVVECHTKSKFKFWLRYPILFFQHLKFFLIKYDFIFVPAFRHKDVPLAKLLGLLTNKPVVFDPLVSRYETKVVDQKKVAPYSLQARHNFRIDKLSFKLADIVLADTFAHADYYAREFGIDRSKFSRVPVGVPDELFSLFKARGEEKNRKESNFLVQFYGSFLPLQGIEHIVRAARIVETKDRAIRFELIGSGQTFPMIKKLAEELGLKNIVLRDWVPFNELPEVVSRAHICLGIFGNTEKALRVVPNKVFQCLSFKKPVITGRTPAILEYFVDRENIFLCEGANADSLANAIMLLKDNEELRRRIAENGYKLIQENFTSELIGKQVKEILSKTLV
;
A
#
# COMPACT_ATOMS: atom_id res chain seq x y z
N MET A 1 13.32 -21.67 11.55
CA MET A 1 12.94 -21.38 10.16
C MET A 1 13.89 -20.31 9.62
N ARG A 2 14.40 -20.53 8.43
CA ARG A 2 15.28 -19.59 7.71
C ARG A 2 14.68 -19.28 6.32
N VAL A 3 14.60 -18.02 5.93
CA VAL A 3 14.00 -17.56 4.67
C VAL A 3 15.04 -16.84 3.83
N CYS A 4 15.20 -17.25 2.58
CA CYS A 4 16.07 -16.61 1.61
C CYS A 4 15.29 -15.54 0.83
N PHE A 5 15.53 -14.26 1.10
CA PHE A 5 15.01 -13.14 0.30
C PHE A 5 15.77 -13.07 -1.02
N PHE A 6 15.06 -13.33 -2.13
CA PHE A 6 15.66 -13.58 -3.42
C PHE A 6 15.24 -12.57 -4.50
N GLY A 7 16.20 -11.99 -5.22
CA GLY A 7 15.92 -11.20 -6.42
C GLY A 7 16.53 -9.82 -6.45
N GLY A 8 16.22 -9.07 -7.51
CA GLY A 8 16.70 -7.68 -7.67
C GLY A 8 15.70 -6.67 -7.09
N TYR A 9 15.32 -6.80 -5.85
CA TYR A 9 14.33 -5.92 -5.19
C TYR A 9 14.95 -4.65 -4.60
N ASN A 10 14.10 -3.72 -4.15
CA ASN A 10 14.51 -2.56 -3.36
C ASN A 10 14.39 -2.90 -1.86
N PRO A 11 15.51 -3.04 -1.11
CA PRO A 11 15.45 -3.38 0.31
C PRO A 11 14.76 -2.31 1.17
N GLY A 12 14.81 -1.04 0.74
CA GLY A 12 14.15 0.08 1.44
C GLY A 12 12.68 0.27 1.09
N TYR A 13 12.09 -0.55 0.20
CA TYR A 13 10.68 -0.46 -0.07
C TYR A 13 9.85 -0.90 1.15
N ILE A 14 8.91 -0.06 1.59
CA ILE A 14 8.19 -0.20 2.88
C ILE A 14 7.66 -1.62 3.11
N ARG A 15 6.99 -2.24 2.12
CA ARG A 15 6.46 -3.60 2.21
C ARG A 15 7.56 -4.63 2.51
N ASN A 16 8.70 -4.52 1.83
CA ASN A 16 9.82 -5.43 2.02
C ASN A 16 10.45 -5.26 3.41
N VAL A 17 10.55 -4.01 3.88
CA VAL A 17 11.04 -3.67 5.23
C VAL A 17 10.14 -4.28 6.31
N ILE A 18 8.82 -4.10 6.19
CA ILE A 18 7.81 -4.60 7.14
C ILE A 18 7.92 -6.11 7.26
N ILE A 19 7.84 -6.84 6.14
CA ILE A 19 7.87 -8.30 6.14
C ILE A 19 9.22 -8.81 6.67
N LYS A 20 10.34 -8.26 6.18
CA LYS A 20 11.68 -8.70 6.61
C LYS A 20 11.90 -8.49 8.10
N LYS A 21 11.66 -7.26 8.60
CA LYS A 21 11.82 -6.94 10.03
C LYS A 21 10.85 -7.75 10.90
N GLY A 22 9.61 -7.90 10.42
CA GLY A 22 8.60 -8.68 11.12
C GLY A 22 8.98 -10.15 11.26
N LEU A 23 9.50 -10.78 10.20
CA LEU A 23 10.00 -12.14 10.25
C LEU A 23 11.15 -12.29 11.26
N ILE A 24 12.13 -11.36 11.24
CA ILE A 24 13.27 -11.35 12.17
C ILE A 24 12.79 -11.22 13.61
N LYS A 25 11.87 -10.32 13.89
CA LYS A 25 11.28 -10.14 15.25
C LYS A 25 10.57 -11.40 15.75
N ASN A 26 10.04 -12.22 14.85
CA ASN A 26 9.41 -13.50 15.18
C ASN A 26 10.38 -14.69 15.17
N GLY A 27 11.70 -14.45 15.24
CA GLY A 27 12.71 -15.51 15.33
C GLY A 27 12.97 -16.27 14.03
N VAL A 28 12.58 -15.70 12.88
CA VAL A 28 12.91 -16.23 11.56
C VAL A 28 14.24 -15.64 11.10
N GLU A 29 15.20 -16.49 10.79
CA GLU A 29 16.46 -16.04 10.21
C GLU A 29 16.23 -15.66 8.74
N VAL A 30 16.69 -14.47 8.35
CA VAL A 30 16.57 -13.97 6.98
C VAL A 30 17.96 -13.88 6.37
N VAL A 31 18.16 -14.57 5.26
CA VAL A 31 19.36 -14.47 4.41
C VAL A 31 18.97 -13.79 3.09
N GLU A 32 19.88 -13.04 2.49
CA GLU A 32 19.58 -12.25 1.28
C GLU A 32 20.44 -12.69 0.10
N CYS A 33 19.81 -13.27 -0.91
CA CYS A 33 20.37 -13.47 -2.25
C CYS A 33 19.89 -12.32 -3.15
N HIS A 34 20.62 -11.20 -3.14
CA HIS A 34 20.15 -9.93 -3.65
C HIS A 34 21.12 -9.32 -4.66
N THR A 35 20.56 -8.64 -5.68
CA THR A 35 21.31 -7.81 -6.62
C THR A 35 20.60 -6.49 -6.87
N LYS A 36 21.31 -5.50 -7.43
CA LYS A 36 20.74 -4.16 -7.70
C LYS A 36 19.52 -4.26 -8.62
N SER A 37 18.43 -3.62 -8.22
CA SER A 37 17.15 -3.62 -8.95
C SER A 37 17.24 -3.05 -10.38
N LYS A 38 18.25 -2.20 -10.67
CA LYS A 38 18.48 -1.55 -11.96
C LYS A 38 19.01 -2.50 -13.05
N PHE A 39 19.55 -3.65 -12.69
CA PHE A 39 20.05 -4.60 -13.69
C PHE A 39 18.89 -5.18 -14.52
N LYS A 40 19.09 -5.29 -15.84
CA LYS A 40 18.18 -6.01 -16.73
C LYS A 40 18.11 -7.49 -16.30
N PHE A 41 16.96 -8.14 -16.46
CA PHE A 41 16.75 -9.50 -15.93
C PHE A 41 17.76 -10.54 -16.46
N TRP A 42 18.19 -10.44 -17.71
CA TRP A 42 19.16 -11.37 -18.33
C TRP A 42 20.58 -11.24 -17.77
N LEU A 43 20.98 -10.03 -17.27
CA LEU A 43 22.24 -9.85 -16.52
C LEU A 43 22.08 -10.30 -15.06
N ARG A 44 20.91 -10.09 -14.51
CA ARG A 44 20.60 -10.40 -13.11
C ARG A 44 20.52 -11.89 -12.82
N TYR A 45 20.02 -12.69 -13.77
CA TYR A 45 19.85 -14.13 -13.59
C TYR A 45 21.17 -14.86 -13.33
N PRO A 46 22.22 -14.70 -14.14
CA PRO A 46 23.53 -15.32 -13.82
C PRO A 46 24.06 -14.89 -12.45
N ILE A 47 23.96 -13.59 -12.14
CA ILE A 47 24.46 -13.07 -10.84
C ILE A 47 23.72 -13.74 -9.68
N LEU A 48 22.40 -13.76 -9.72
CA LEU A 48 21.57 -14.38 -8.68
C LEU A 48 21.80 -15.90 -8.59
N PHE A 49 21.99 -16.57 -9.73
CA PHE A 49 22.29 -18.00 -9.77
C PHE A 49 23.60 -18.31 -9.06
N PHE A 50 24.70 -17.63 -9.44
CA PHE A 50 26.01 -17.84 -8.81
C PHE A 50 26.04 -17.39 -7.35
N GLN A 51 25.35 -16.31 -7.00
CA GLN A 51 25.19 -15.94 -5.59
C GLN A 51 24.45 -17.04 -4.81
N HIS A 52 23.37 -17.58 -5.38
CA HIS A 52 22.60 -18.63 -4.75
C HIS A 52 23.41 -19.91 -4.53
N LEU A 53 24.37 -20.24 -5.40
CA LEU A 53 25.27 -21.40 -5.18
C LEU A 53 26.01 -21.33 -3.84
N LYS A 54 26.35 -20.12 -3.37
CA LYS A 54 26.95 -19.93 -2.04
C LYS A 54 26.01 -20.35 -0.91
N PHE A 55 24.68 -20.28 -1.15
CA PHE A 55 23.65 -20.67 -0.19
C PHE A 55 23.37 -22.20 -0.21
N PHE A 56 23.92 -22.98 -1.13
CA PHE A 56 23.85 -24.44 -1.04
C PHE A 56 24.45 -24.95 0.28
N LEU A 57 25.43 -24.23 0.83
CA LEU A 57 26.03 -24.52 2.13
C LEU A 57 25.19 -23.99 3.31
N ILE A 58 24.32 -23.03 3.04
CA ILE A 58 23.46 -22.39 4.05
C ILE A 58 22.04 -22.95 3.87
N LYS A 59 21.64 -23.87 4.75
CA LYS A 59 20.29 -24.44 4.74
C LYS A 59 19.25 -23.32 4.99
N TYR A 60 18.30 -23.17 4.08
CA TYR A 60 17.11 -22.33 4.25
C TYR A 60 15.85 -23.16 3.95
N ASP A 61 14.68 -22.68 4.39
CA ASP A 61 13.42 -23.43 4.29
C ASP A 61 12.55 -22.91 3.13
N PHE A 62 12.65 -21.61 2.80
CA PHE A 62 11.85 -20.97 1.75
C PHE A 62 12.69 -20.00 0.92
N ILE A 63 12.34 -19.87 -0.37
CA ILE A 63 12.76 -18.76 -1.23
C ILE A 63 11.63 -17.73 -1.25
N PHE A 64 11.88 -16.53 -0.74
CA PHE A 64 10.91 -15.43 -0.70
C PHE A 64 11.25 -14.40 -1.77
N VAL A 65 10.37 -14.21 -2.76
CA VAL A 65 10.51 -13.21 -3.82
C VAL A 65 9.73 -11.96 -3.44
N PRO A 66 10.40 -10.84 -3.09
CA PRO A 66 9.77 -9.64 -2.58
C PRO A 66 8.99 -8.84 -3.63
N ALA A 67 8.35 -7.74 -3.18
CA ALA A 67 7.46 -6.90 -3.96
C ALA A 67 8.02 -6.47 -5.33
N PHE A 68 7.15 -6.49 -6.36
CA PHE A 68 7.42 -6.13 -7.76
C PHE A 68 8.40 -7.03 -8.53
N ARG A 69 8.80 -8.17 -7.98
CA ARG A 69 9.82 -9.04 -8.59
C ARG A 69 9.26 -10.19 -9.41
N HIS A 70 8.13 -9.99 -10.09
CA HIS A 70 7.50 -10.99 -10.95
C HIS A 70 8.50 -11.73 -11.87
N LYS A 71 9.40 -10.99 -12.52
CA LYS A 71 10.42 -11.56 -13.42
C LYS A 71 11.49 -12.39 -12.72
N ASP A 72 11.58 -12.36 -11.40
CA ASP A 72 12.59 -13.15 -10.66
C ASP A 72 12.00 -14.50 -10.19
N VAL A 73 10.66 -14.65 -10.20
CA VAL A 73 9.97 -15.88 -9.80
C VAL A 73 10.37 -17.12 -10.63
N PRO A 74 10.53 -17.05 -11.97
CA PRO A 74 10.94 -18.22 -12.73
C PRO A 74 12.30 -18.78 -12.31
N LEU A 75 13.29 -17.91 -12.06
CA LEU A 75 14.60 -18.35 -11.55
C LEU A 75 14.49 -18.87 -10.13
N ALA A 76 13.71 -18.19 -9.25
CA ALA A 76 13.46 -18.67 -7.89
C ALA A 76 12.84 -20.08 -7.89
N LYS A 77 11.89 -20.35 -8.81
CA LYS A 77 11.25 -21.67 -8.91
C LYS A 77 12.23 -22.75 -9.41
N LEU A 78 13.06 -22.42 -10.39
CA LEU A 78 14.12 -23.34 -10.85
C LEU A 78 15.05 -23.73 -9.68
N LEU A 79 15.51 -22.73 -8.92
CA LEU A 79 16.37 -22.96 -7.76
C LEU A 79 15.63 -23.70 -6.64
N GLY A 80 14.36 -23.38 -6.42
CA GLY A 80 13.50 -24.09 -5.48
C GLY A 80 13.33 -25.57 -5.81
N LEU A 81 13.18 -25.92 -7.10
CA LEU A 81 13.12 -27.31 -7.55
C LEU A 81 14.46 -28.03 -7.31
N LEU A 82 15.60 -27.38 -7.62
CA LEU A 82 16.93 -27.95 -7.41
C LEU A 82 17.27 -28.17 -5.94
N THR A 83 16.71 -27.36 -5.04
CA THR A 83 16.97 -27.43 -3.60
C THR A 83 15.83 -28.06 -2.79
N ASN A 84 14.75 -28.47 -3.46
CA ASN A 84 13.50 -28.93 -2.85
C ASN A 84 12.94 -27.92 -1.82
N LYS A 85 12.88 -26.63 -2.22
CA LYS A 85 12.37 -25.53 -1.37
C LYS A 85 11.21 -24.81 -2.02
N PRO A 86 10.12 -24.56 -1.29
CA PRO A 86 8.97 -23.82 -1.81
C PRO A 86 9.30 -22.33 -2.04
N VAL A 87 8.63 -21.76 -3.04
CA VAL A 87 8.76 -20.36 -3.44
C VAL A 87 7.55 -19.57 -2.99
N VAL A 88 7.80 -18.54 -2.20
CA VAL A 88 6.82 -17.56 -1.74
C VAL A 88 6.99 -16.29 -2.58
N PHE A 89 5.90 -15.78 -3.11
CA PHE A 89 5.92 -14.54 -3.89
C PHE A 89 5.00 -13.48 -3.31
N ASP A 90 5.53 -12.31 -3.03
CA ASP A 90 4.77 -11.11 -2.67
C ASP A 90 4.73 -10.15 -3.87
N PRO A 91 3.71 -10.20 -4.74
CA PRO A 91 3.62 -9.31 -5.90
C PRO A 91 3.37 -7.85 -5.49
N LEU A 92 2.65 -7.63 -4.40
CA LEU A 92 2.00 -6.41 -3.93
C LEU A 92 0.97 -5.88 -4.95
N VAL A 93 1.32 -5.82 -6.24
CA VAL A 93 0.42 -5.41 -7.32
C VAL A 93 0.65 -6.26 -8.58
N SER A 94 -0.38 -6.47 -9.38
CA SER A 94 -0.26 -6.99 -10.73
C SER A 94 0.29 -5.91 -11.67
N ARG A 95 1.19 -6.31 -12.57
CA ARG A 95 1.73 -5.44 -13.61
C ARG A 95 0.68 -5.10 -14.66
N TYR A 96 -0.11 -6.11 -15.06
CA TYR A 96 -1.21 -5.97 -16.01
C TYR A 96 -2.29 -5.04 -15.48
N GLU A 97 -2.82 -5.34 -14.29
CA GLU A 97 -3.82 -4.50 -13.64
C GLU A 97 -3.35 -3.05 -13.49
N THR A 98 -2.11 -2.84 -13.01
CA THR A 98 -1.57 -1.50 -12.78
C THR A 98 -1.39 -0.71 -14.08
N LYS A 99 -0.77 -1.29 -15.11
CA LYS A 99 -0.36 -0.55 -16.31
C LYS A 99 -1.45 -0.47 -17.38
N VAL A 100 -2.27 -1.53 -17.48
CA VAL A 100 -3.30 -1.65 -18.52
C VAL A 100 -4.65 -1.19 -18.00
N VAL A 101 -5.08 -1.73 -16.85
CA VAL A 101 -6.44 -1.51 -16.33
C VAL A 101 -6.55 -0.16 -15.60
N ASP A 102 -5.69 0.09 -14.60
CA ASP A 102 -5.76 1.28 -13.74
C ASP A 102 -5.16 2.52 -14.40
N GLN A 103 -3.85 2.48 -14.69
CA GLN A 103 -3.13 3.64 -15.23
C GLN A 103 -3.36 3.90 -16.72
N LYS A 104 -3.88 2.92 -17.46
CA LYS A 104 -4.11 2.98 -18.91
C LYS A 104 -2.89 3.44 -19.72
N LYS A 105 -1.67 3.19 -19.20
CA LYS A 105 -0.38 3.52 -19.85
C LYS A 105 -0.03 2.57 -20.99
N VAL A 106 -0.68 1.43 -21.03
CA VAL A 106 -0.50 0.39 -22.04
C VAL A 106 -1.87 0.09 -22.61
N ALA A 107 -2.01 0.20 -23.92
CA ALA A 107 -3.27 -0.08 -24.60
C ALA A 107 -3.73 -1.53 -24.37
N PRO A 108 -5.01 -1.77 -24.07
CA PRO A 108 -5.57 -3.12 -23.98
C PRO A 108 -5.29 -3.91 -25.28
N TYR A 109 -5.09 -5.22 -25.16
CA TYR A 109 -4.81 -6.15 -26.26
C TYR A 109 -3.50 -5.94 -27.02
N SER A 110 -2.70 -4.89 -26.70
CA SER A 110 -1.37 -4.70 -27.28
C SER A 110 -0.40 -5.83 -26.91
N LEU A 111 0.68 -5.98 -27.67
CA LEU A 111 1.75 -6.94 -27.35
C LEU A 111 2.32 -6.71 -25.96
N GLN A 112 2.43 -5.44 -25.54
CA GLN A 112 2.90 -5.07 -24.20
C GLN A 112 1.89 -5.44 -23.10
N ALA A 113 0.59 -5.32 -23.36
CA ALA A 113 -0.46 -5.76 -22.44
C ALA A 113 -0.40 -7.29 -22.25
N ARG A 114 -0.35 -8.04 -23.37
CA ARG A 114 -0.20 -9.50 -23.36
C ARG A 114 1.08 -9.95 -22.64
N HIS A 115 2.18 -9.22 -22.83
CA HIS A 115 3.45 -9.49 -22.14
C HIS A 115 3.31 -9.29 -20.61
N ASN A 116 2.70 -8.18 -20.17
CA ASN A 116 2.48 -7.97 -18.73
C ASN A 116 1.58 -9.05 -18.13
N PHE A 117 0.49 -9.41 -18.82
CA PHE A 117 -0.43 -10.47 -18.40
C PHE A 117 0.30 -11.83 -18.25
N ARG A 118 1.10 -12.21 -19.27
CA ARG A 118 1.86 -13.47 -19.24
C ARG A 118 2.88 -13.52 -18.09
N ILE A 119 3.55 -12.40 -17.81
CA ILE A 119 4.50 -12.33 -16.69
C ILE A 119 3.77 -12.53 -15.36
N ASP A 120 2.65 -11.85 -15.14
CA ASP A 120 1.88 -11.99 -13.90
C ASP A 120 1.35 -13.43 -13.76
N LYS A 121 0.69 -13.96 -14.81
CA LYS A 121 0.18 -15.34 -14.84
C LYS A 121 1.28 -16.37 -14.54
N LEU A 122 2.44 -16.24 -15.20
CA LEU A 122 3.57 -17.16 -15.01
C LEU A 122 4.10 -17.08 -13.58
N SER A 123 4.25 -15.87 -13.04
CA SER A 123 4.75 -15.68 -11.67
C SER A 123 3.83 -16.30 -10.64
N PHE A 124 2.52 -16.06 -10.75
CA PHE A 124 1.52 -16.65 -9.83
C PHE A 124 1.45 -18.18 -9.97
N LYS A 125 1.53 -18.69 -11.21
CA LYS A 125 1.50 -20.14 -11.46
C LYS A 125 2.71 -20.86 -10.85
N LEU A 126 3.90 -20.27 -10.98
CA LEU A 126 5.16 -20.88 -10.56
C LEU A 126 5.41 -20.78 -9.06
N ALA A 127 4.93 -19.73 -8.39
CA ALA A 127 5.00 -19.62 -6.95
C ALA A 127 4.15 -20.71 -6.27
N ASP A 128 4.64 -21.22 -5.14
CA ASP A 128 3.91 -22.20 -4.31
C ASP A 128 2.91 -21.46 -3.40
N ILE A 129 3.31 -20.29 -2.89
CA ILE A 129 2.47 -19.39 -2.10
C ILE A 129 2.55 -17.99 -2.72
N VAL A 130 1.42 -17.32 -2.86
CA VAL A 130 1.32 -15.93 -3.30
C VAL A 130 0.68 -15.10 -2.21
N LEU A 131 1.33 -14.01 -1.79
CA LEU A 131 0.77 -13.09 -0.81
C LEU A 131 -0.08 -12.02 -1.54
N ALA A 132 -1.26 -11.76 -1.04
CA ALA A 132 -2.12 -10.67 -1.50
C ALA A 132 -2.45 -9.76 -0.31
N ASP A 133 -2.55 -8.45 -0.53
CA ASP A 133 -2.84 -7.48 0.52
C ASP A 133 -4.29 -7.53 1.01
N THR A 134 -5.22 -8.02 0.18
CA THR A 134 -6.64 -8.16 0.49
C THR A 134 -7.21 -9.46 -0.10
N PHE A 135 -8.32 -9.94 0.42
CA PHE A 135 -9.06 -11.04 -0.21
C PHE A 135 -9.60 -10.64 -1.58
N ALA A 136 -10.08 -9.41 -1.72
CA ALA A 136 -10.55 -8.89 -3.01
C ALA A 136 -9.46 -8.95 -4.09
N HIS A 137 -8.19 -8.67 -3.75
CA HIS A 137 -7.06 -8.84 -4.67
C HIS A 137 -6.76 -10.31 -4.97
N ALA A 138 -6.74 -11.15 -3.93
CA ALA A 138 -6.52 -12.59 -4.10
C ALA A 138 -7.56 -13.23 -5.04
N ASP A 139 -8.84 -12.88 -4.87
CA ASP A 139 -9.94 -13.36 -5.70
C ASP A 139 -9.83 -12.87 -7.14
N TYR A 140 -9.45 -11.60 -7.31
CA TYR A 140 -9.18 -11.04 -8.64
C TYR A 140 -8.03 -11.76 -9.33
N TYR A 141 -6.89 -11.96 -8.66
CA TYR A 141 -5.74 -12.64 -9.26
C TYR A 141 -6.05 -14.09 -9.62
N ALA A 142 -6.74 -14.81 -8.74
CA ALA A 142 -7.15 -16.19 -9.01
C ALA A 142 -8.03 -16.27 -10.26
N ARG A 143 -9.06 -15.43 -10.36
CA ARG A 143 -10.00 -15.41 -11.48
C ARG A 143 -9.37 -14.92 -12.77
N GLU A 144 -8.68 -13.76 -12.75
CA GLU A 144 -8.13 -13.10 -13.93
C GLU A 144 -7.03 -13.94 -14.59
N PHE A 145 -6.15 -14.54 -13.79
CA PHE A 145 -5.02 -15.30 -14.30
C PHE A 145 -5.27 -16.82 -14.37
N GLY A 146 -6.43 -17.29 -13.91
CA GLY A 146 -6.75 -18.72 -13.88
C GLY A 146 -5.81 -19.52 -12.97
N ILE A 147 -5.59 -19.02 -11.75
CA ILE A 147 -4.73 -19.65 -10.74
C ILE A 147 -5.60 -20.14 -9.59
N ASP A 148 -5.24 -21.31 -9.03
CA ASP A 148 -5.93 -21.85 -7.86
C ASP A 148 -5.94 -20.83 -6.71
N ARG A 149 -7.13 -20.51 -6.19
CA ARG A 149 -7.34 -19.56 -5.10
C ARG A 149 -6.60 -19.96 -3.81
N SER A 150 -6.42 -21.25 -3.59
CA SER A 150 -5.73 -21.78 -2.41
C SER A 150 -4.25 -21.36 -2.31
N LYS A 151 -3.62 -21.00 -3.44
CA LYS A 151 -2.25 -20.48 -3.45
C LYS A 151 -2.13 -19.08 -2.85
N PHE A 152 -3.23 -18.33 -2.74
CA PHE A 152 -3.21 -16.95 -2.26
C PHE A 152 -3.50 -16.87 -0.78
N SER A 153 -2.59 -16.26 -0.04
CA SER A 153 -2.75 -15.95 1.38
C SER A 153 -2.83 -14.44 1.58
N ARG A 154 -3.78 -13.98 2.39
CA ARG A 154 -3.92 -12.55 2.69
C ARG A 154 -2.89 -12.12 3.72
N VAL A 155 -2.12 -11.09 3.40
CA VAL A 155 -1.21 -10.41 4.31
C VAL A 155 -1.35 -8.90 4.09
N PRO A 156 -1.94 -8.14 5.02
CA PRO A 156 -2.14 -6.71 4.87
C PRO A 156 -0.82 -5.96 4.71
N VAL A 157 -0.90 -4.71 4.22
CA VAL A 157 0.30 -3.90 3.95
C VAL A 157 1.08 -3.60 5.23
N GLY A 158 0.39 -3.23 6.31
CA GLY A 158 1.01 -2.91 7.58
C GLY A 158 1.71 -1.55 7.65
N VAL A 159 2.34 -1.29 8.79
CA VAL A 159 3.06 -0.05 9.10
C VAL A 159 4.46 -0.40 9.64
N PRO A 160 5.52 0.30 9.18
CA PRO A 160 6.84 0.14 9.78
C PRO A 160 6.85 0.68 11.21
N ASP A 161 7.47 -0.06 12.12
CA ASP A 161 7.49 0.29 13.55
C ASP A 161 8.15 1.64 13.83
N GLU A 162 9.05 2.07 12.95
CA GLU A 162 9.72 3.38 13.01
C GLU A 162 8.74 4.55 12.99
N LEU A 163 7.60 4.42 12.31
CA LEU A 163 6.59 5.48 12.28
C LEU A 163 5.97 5.72 13.66
N PHE A 164 5.73 4.65 14.43
CA PHE A 164 5.25 4.80 15.82
C PHE A 164 6.28 5.48 16.71
N SER A 165 7.57 5.12 16.55
CA SER A 165 8.65 5.73 17.31
C SER A 165 8.80 7.21 16.97
N LEU A 166 8.72 7.57 15.69
CA LEU A 166 8.78 8.96 15.25
C LEU A 166 7.60 9.79 15.74
N PHE A 167 6.41 9.19 15.80
CA PHE A 167 5.23 9.85 16.35
C PHE A 167 5.36 10.09 17.85
N LYS A 168 5.78 9.07 18.62
CA LYS A 168 5.98 9.18 20.09
C LYS A 168 7.08 10.17 20.46
N ALA A 169 8.18 10.20 19.71
CA ALA A 169 9.31 11.09 19.98
C ALA A 169 8.96 12.58 19.82
N ARG A 170 7.98 12.91 18.98
CA ARG A 170 7.54 14.29 18.76
C ARG A 170 6.50 14.76 19.77
N GLY A 171 5.93 13.84 20.55
CA GLY A 171 4.80 14.10 21.47
C GLY A 171 3.49 14.35 20.70
N GLU A 172 2.37 14.26 21.41
CA GLU A 172 1.13 14.85 20.91
C GLU A 172 1.37 16.36 20.88
N GLU A 173 1.57 16.93 19.67
CA GLU A 173 1.65 18.39 19.56
C GLU A 173 0.38 18.96 20.23
N LYS A 174 0.59 19.57 21.40
CA LYS A 174 -0.45 20.33 22.07
C LYS A 174 -1.06 21.26 21.05
N ASN A 175 -2.37 21.11 20.82
CA ASN A 175 -3.23 21.92 19.97
C ASN A 175 -2.59 23.27 19.65
N ARG A 176 -1.84 23.37 18.56
CA ARG A 176 -1.62 24.67 17.95
C ARG A 176 -3.02 25.18 17.64
N LYS A 177 -3.39 26.30 18.21
CA LYS A 177 -4.55 27.08 17.79
C LYS A 177 -4.30 27.55 16.35
N GLU A 178 -4.30 26.61 15.40
CA GLU A 178 -4.32 26.98 13.99
C GLU A 178 -5.72 27.50 13.71
N SER A 179 -5.79 28.70 13.17
CA SER A 179 -7.05 29.37 12.78
C SER A 179 -7.80 28.62 11.66
N ASN A 180 -7.19 27.61 11.05
CA ASN A 180 -7.74 26.89 9.91
C ASN A 180 -7.81 25.38 10.17
N PHE A 181 -8.93 24.77 9.76
CA PHE A 181 -9.13 23.33 9.81
C PHE A 181 -8.47 22.67 8.59
N LEU A 182 -7.45 21.82 8.77
CA LEU A 182 -6.65 21.23 7.70
C LEU A 182 -7.10 19.82 7.33
N VAL A 183 -7.50 19.65 6.07
CA VAL A 183 -7.78 18.35 5.43
C VAL A 183 -6.63 18.02 4.50
N GLN A 184 -6.00 16.84 4.69
CA GLN A 184 -4.76 16.52 4.00
C GLN A 184 -4.83 15.21 3.22
N PHE A 185 -4.30 15.25 2.00
CA PHE A 185 -4.01 14.08 1.19
C PHE A 185 -2.51 14.04 0.89
N TYR A 186 -1.89 12.86 0.96
CA TYR A 186 -0.55 12.66 0.42
C TYR A 186 -0.45 11.33 -0.35
N GLY A 187 0.33 11.34 -1.42
CA GLY A 187 0.59 10.15 -2.21
C GLY A 187 0.77 10.41 -3.69
N SER A 188 0.95 9.33 -4.44
CA SER A 188 1.07 9.42 -5.90
C SER A 188 -0.25 9.84 -6.53
N PHE A 189 -0.20 10.78 -7.47
CA PHE A 189 -1.38 11.21 -8.24
C PHE A 189 -1.66 10.20 -9.36
N LEU A 190 -2.43 9.17 -9.04
CA LEU A 190 -2.81 8.05 -9.92
C LEU A 190 -4.34 7.95 -10.02
N PRO A 191 -4.89 7.35 -11.10
CA PRO A 191 -6.34 7.25 -11.29
C PRO A 191 -7.10 6.64 -10.11
N LEU A 192 -6.60 5.54 -9.53
CA LEU A 192 -7.25 4.91 -8.37
C LEU A 192 -7.40 5.83 -7.15
N GLN A 193 -6.62 6.92 -7.07
CA GLN A 193 -6.69 7.84 -5.92
C GLN A 193 -7.96 8.71 -5.95
N GLY A 194 -8.50 9.01 -7.15
CA GLY A 194 -9.71 9.83 -7.30
C GLY A 194 -9.56 11.24 -6.77
N ILE A 195 -8.38 11.87 -6.99
CA ILE A 195 -8.05 13.21 -6.43
C ILE A 195 -8.97 14.29 -7.00
N GLU A 196 -9.50 14.10 -8.21
CA GLU A 196 -10.52 14.97 -8.79
C GLU A 196 -11.76 15.11 -7.90
N HIS A 197 -12.15 14.06 -7.18
CA HIS A 197 -13.27 14.11 -6.25
C HIS A 197 -12.90 14.89 -4.99
N ILE A 198 -11.64 14.88 -4.56
CA ILE A 198 -11.14 15.70 -3.46
C ILE A 198 -11.23 17.19 -3.85
N VAL A 199 -10.76 17.54 -5.05
CA VAL A 199 -10.78 18.93 -5.55
C VAL A 199 -12.22 19.44 -5.69
N ARG A 200 -13.14 18.63 -6.21
CA ARG A 200 -14.56 18.99 -6.29
C ARG A 200 -15.20 19.12 -4.91
N ALA A 201 -14.87 18.22 -3.97
CA ALA A 201 -15.33 18.33 -2.58
C ALA A 201 -14.80 19.60 -1.91
N ALA A 202 -13.54 19.99 -2.18
CA ALA A 202 -12.97 21.25 -1.68
C ALA A 202 -13.77 22.47 -2.17
N ARG A 203 -14.29 22.45 -3.41
CA ARG A 203 -15.17 23.50 -3.90
C ARG A 203 -16.48 23.57 -3.13
N ILE A 204 -17.12 22.43 -2.88
CA ILE A 204 -18.37 22.36 -2.12
C ILE A 204 -18.13 22.85 -0.68
N VAL A 205 -17.04 22.44 -0.05
CA VAL A 205 -16.68 22.85 1.31
C VAL A 205 -16.38 24.35 1.37
N GLU A 206 -15.66 24.91 0.39
CA GLU A 206 -15.33 26.35 0.35
C GLU A 206 -16.56 27.26 0.35
N THR A 207 -17.66 26.82 -0.29
CA THR A 207 -18.92 27.58 -0.29
C THR A 207 -19.64 27.56 1.06
N LYS A 208 -19.41 26.53 1.88
CA LYS A 208 -20.06 26.33 3.18
C LYS A 208 -19.19 26.87 4.33
N ASP A 209 -17.87 26.65 4.28
CA ASP A 209 -16.95 27.07 5.33
C ASP A 209 -15.55 27.36 4.75
N ARG A 210 -15.20 28.64 4.74
CA ARG A 210 -13.92 29.13 4.25
C ARG A 210 -12.73 28.88 5.20
N ALA A 211 -12.96 28.43 6.44
CA ALA A 211 -11.90 28.10 7.38
C ALA A 211 -11.25 26.73 7.08
N ILE A 212 -11.91 25.89 6.29
CA ILE A 212 -11.38 24.57 5.92
C ILE A 212 -10.38 24.71 4.77
N ARG A 213 -9.15 24.24 5.00
CA ARG A 213 -8.05 24.23 4.03
C ARG A 213 -7.75 22.81 3.59
N PHE A 214 -7.35 22.67 2.34
CA PHE A 214 -6.89 21.40 1.75
C PHE A 214 -5.43 21.49 1.38
N GLU A 215 -4.66 20.48 1.75
CA GLU A 215 -3.27 20.32 1.34
C GLU A 215 -3.12 18.96 0.63
N LEU A 216 -2.80 19.00 -0.67
CA LEU A 216 -2.60 17.80 -1.48
C LEU A 216 -1.11 17.68 -1.81
N ILE A 217 -0.46 16.64 -1.27
CA ILE A 217 0.98 16.46 -1.33
C ILE A 217 1.33 15.27 -2.24
N GLY A 218 2.19 15.51 -3.21
CA GLY A 218 2.71 14.49 -4.11
C GLY A 218 2.65 14.87 -5.57
N SER A 219 2.97 13.91 -6.42
CA SER A 219 3.00 14.08 -7.86
C SER A 219 2.60 12.79 -8.58
N GLY A 220 2.42 12.82 -9.88
CA GLY A 220 2.13 11.64 -10.66
C GLY A 220 1.30 11.91 -11.91
N GLN A 221 0.75 10.84 -12.47
CA GLN A 221 0.10 10.85 -13.78
C GLN A 221 -1.04 11.86 -13.90
N THR A 222 -1.87 12.01 -12.85
CA THR A 222 -3.06 12.87 -12.88
C THR A 222 -2.77 14.30 -12.39
N PHE A 223 -1.54 14.60 -11.92
CA PHE A 223 -1.21 15.90 -11.35
C PHE A 223 -1.53 17.10 -12.28
N PRO A 224 -1.18 17.08 -13.60
CA PRO A 224 -1.52 18.20 -14.47
C PRO A 224 -3.03 18.45 -14.60
N MET A 225 -3.81 17.37 -14.68
CA MET A 225 -5.27 17.45 -14.72
C MET A 225 -5.84 18.02 -13.41
N ILE A 226 -5.31 17.58 -12.26
CA ILE A 226 -5.76 18.03 -10.94
C ILE A 226 -5.45 19.51 -10.75
N LYS A 227 -4.25 19.97 -11.14
CA LYS A 227 -3.86 21.38 -11.09
C LYS A 227 -4.81 22.24 -11.93
N LYS A 228 -5.04 21.84 -13.18
CA LYS A 228 -5.97 22.53 -14.08
C LYS A 228 -7.39 22.59 -13.51
N LEU A 229 -7.89 21.49 -12.96
CA LEU A 229 -9.23 21.45 -12.35
C LEU A 229 -9.34 22.40 -11.16
N ALA A 230 -8.32 22.50 -10.31
CA ALA A 230 -8.30 23.44 -9.18
C ALA A 230 -8.31 24.91 -9.64
N GLU A 231 -7.56 25.23 -10.70
CA GLU A 231 -7.53 26.55 -11.34
C GLU A 231 -8.89 26.89 -11.99
N GLU A 232 -9.49 25.99 -12.75
CA GLU A 232 -10.81 26.18 -13.40
C GLU A 232 -11.93 26.42 -12.39
N LEU A 233 -11.86 25.75 -11.23
CA LEU A 233 -12.82 25.96 -10.15
C LEU A 233 -12.53 27.21 -9.32
N GLY A 234 -11.42 27.89 -9.54
CA GLY A 234 -11.04 29.11 -8.84
C GLY A 234 -10.85 28.92 -7.33
N LEU A 235 -10.36 27.74 -6.90
CA LEU A 235 -10.24 27.39 -5.49
C LEU A 235 -9.16 28.22 -4.78
N LYS A 236 -9.50 28.76 -3.61
CA LYS A 236 -8.60 29.52 -2.73
C LYS A 236 -8.24 28.76 -1.46
N ASN A 237 -8.95 27.67 -1.19
CA ASN A 237 -8.77 26.84 0.00
C ASN A 237 -7.92 25.61 -0.21
N ILE A 238 -7.30 25.41 -1.39
CA ILE A 238 -6.49 24.24 -1.75
C ILE A 238 -5.04 24.64 -2.03
N VAL A 239 -4.10 23.86 -1.52
CA VAL A 239 -2.66 23.98 -1.81
C VAL A 239 -2.16 22.65 -2.36
N LEU A 240 -1.49 22.71 -3.52
CA LEU A 240 -0.77 21.58 -4.11
C LEU A 240 0.70 21.69 -3.74
N ARG A 241 1.28 20.65 -3.17
CA ARG A 241 2.70 20.58 -2.77
C ARG A 241 3.40 19.41 -3.43
N ASP A 242 4.68 19.58 -3.64
CA ASP A 242 5.54 18.52 -4.12
C ASP A 242 5.69 17.39 -3.10
N TRP A 243 6.30 16.30 -3.55
CA TRP A 243 6.57 15.13 -2.73
C TRP A 243 7.47 15.45 -1.55
N VAL A 244 7.11 14.95 -0.38
CA VAL A 244 7.92 15.07 0.84
C VAL A 244 8.68 13.77 1.14
N PRO A 245 9.91 13.84 1.66
CA PRO A 245 10.66 12.67 2.11
C PRO A 245 9.91 11.90 3.20
N PHE A 246 10.10 10.58 3.22
CA PHE A 246 9.40 9.70 4.17
C PHE A 246 9.66 10.04 5.64
N ASN A 247 10.86 10.49 5.97
CA ASN A 247 11.23 10.93 7.33
C ASN A 247 10.54 12.22 7.78
N GLU A 248 10.03 13.03 6.85
CA GLU A 248 9.27 14.25 7.13
C GLU A 248 7.76 13.99 7.24
N LEU A 249 7.31 12.81 6.77
CA LEU A 249 5.89 12.44 6.76
C LEU A 249 5.20 12.58 8.14
N PRO A 250 5.83 12.18 9.27
CA PRO A 250 5.22 12.36 10.59
C PRO A 250 4.89 13.83 10.90
N GLU A 251 5.78 14.76 10.54
CA GLU A 251 5.56 16.19 10.75
C GLU A 251 4.42 16.73 9.90
N VAL A 252 4.44 16.33 8.64
CA VAL A 252 3.42 16.74 7.68
C VAL A 252 2.04 16.25 8.10
N VAL A 253 1.92 14.96 8.43
CA VAL A 253 0.65 14.35 8.82
C VAL A 253 0.17 14.84 10.20
N SER A 254 1.07 15.16 11.13
CA SER A 254 0.69 15.64 12.46
C SER A 254 -0.15 16.92 12.42
N ARG A 255 0.05 17.78 11.42
CA ARG A 255 -0.72 19.03 11.24
C ARG A 255 -2.17 18.82 10.78
N ALA A 256 -2.46 17.66 10.16
CA ALA A 256 -3.79 17.40 9.65
C ALA A 256 -4.83 17.21 10.75
N HIS A 257 -6.02 17.77 10.55
CA HIS A 257 -7.21 17.48 11.34
C HIS A 257 -7.95 16.25 10.80
N ILE A 258 -7.91 16.06 9.48
CA ILE A 258 -8.43 14.89 8.76
C ILE A 258 -7.44 14.50 7.68
N CYS A 259 -7.15 13.20 7.56
CA CYS A 259 -6.41 12.62 6.45
C CYS A 259 -7.34 11.94 5.45
N LEU A 260 -6.96 11.99 4.17
CA LEU A 260 -7.75 11.43 3.08
C LEU A 260 -7.09 10.18 2.50
N GLY A 261 -7.90 9.13 2.32
CA GLY A 261 -7.54 7.88 1.65
C GLY A 261 -7.63 7.96 0.13
N ILE A 262 -8.42 7.06 -0.49
CA ILE A 262 -8.68 7.02 -1.93
C ILE A 262 -10.17 7.10 -2.22
N PHE A 263 -10.51 7.70 -3.36
CA PHE A 263 -11.90 7.96 -3.77
C PHE A 263 -12.17 7.58 -5.22
N GLY A 264 -11.20 6.96 -5.92
CA GLY A 264 -11.39 6.53 -7.30
C GLY A 264 -12.39 5.38 -7.42
N ASN A 265 -13.00 5.27 -8.60
CA ASN A 265 -13.93 4.21 -8.97
C ASN A 265 -13.31 3.18 -9.91
N THR A 266 -11.97 3.16 -10.03
CA THR A 266 -11.32 2.12 -10.84
C THR A 266 -11.50 0.76 -10.18
N GLU A 267 -11.57 -0.28 -10.99
CA GLU A 267 -11.65 -1.66 -10.52
C GLU A 267 -10.55 -2.00 -9.49
N LYS A 268 -9.37 -1.40 -9.65
CA LYS A 268 -8.26 -1.55 -8.71
C LYS A 268 -8.53 -0.85 -7.38
N ALA A 269 -9.15 0.33 -7.40
CA ALA A 269 -9.48 1.06 -6.17
C ALA A 269 -10.38 0.23 -5.24
N LEU A 270 -11.24 -0.64 -5.80
CA LEU A 270 -12.12 -1.52 -5.04
C LEU A 270 -11.38 -2.64 -4.30
N ARG A 271 -10.13 -2.95 -4.70
CA ARG A 271 -9.38 -4.13 -4.24
C ARG A 271 -8.21 -3.80 -3.31
N VAL A 272 -7.85 -2.52 -3.17
CA VAL A 272 -6.67 -2.11 -2.39
C VAL A 272 -7.04 -1.30 -1.16
N VAL A 273 -6.23 -1.45 -0.10
CA VAL A 273 -6.16 -0.49 0.99
C VAL A 273 -4.79 0.19 0.91
N PRO A 274 -4.71 1.49 0.59
CA PRO A 274 -3.44 2.15 0.36
C PRO A 274 -2.66 2.35 1.66
N ASN A 275 -1.32 2.33 1.56
CA ASN A 275 -0.40 2.52 2.69
C ASN A 275 -0.74 3.74 3.55
N LYS A 276 -1.17 4.83 2.93
CA LYS A 276 -1.50 6.09 3.63
C LYS A 276 -2.61 5.93 4.69
N VAL A 277 -3.57 5.03 4.47
CA VAL A 277 -4.63 4.76 5.46
C VAL A 277 -4.01 4.23 6.74
N PHE A 278 -3.18 3.17 6.64
CA PHE A 278 -2.48 2.60 7.79
C PHE A 278 -1.53 3.63 8.44
N GLN A 279 -0.80 4.39 7.64
CA GLN A 279 0.16 5.39 8.12
C GLN A 279 -0.54 6.55 8.86
N CYS A 280 -1.62 7.13 8.31
CA CYS A 280 -2.36 8.20 8.98
C CYS A 280 -2.96 7.74 10.30
N LEU A 281 -3.56 6.55 10.33
CA LEU A 281 -4.09 5.97 11.55
C LEU A 281 -2.98 5.69 12.58
N SER A 282 -1.76 5.32 12.14
CA SER A 282 -0.61 5.14 13.05
C SER A 282 -0.11 6.45 13.68
N PHE A 283 -0.48 7.59 13.12
CA PHE A 283 -0.28 8.93 13.67
C PHE A 283 -1.50 9.46 14.44
N LYS A 284 -2.44 8.58 14.80
CA LYS A 284 -3.66 8.94 15.53
C LYS A 284 -4.46 10.04 14.81
N LYS A 285 -4.48 9.99 13.45
CA LYS A 285 -5.28 10.91 12.65
C LYS A 285 -6.51 10.21 12.09
N PRO A 286 -7.69 10.86 12.16
CA PRO A 286 -8.89 10.30 11.56
C PRO A 286 -8.75 10.28 10.04
N VAL A 287 -9.17 9.19 9.43
CA VAL A 287 -9.10 8.99 7.97
C VAL A 287 -10.49 8.91 7.38
N ILE A 288 -10.75 9.70 6.32
CA ILE A 288 -11.89 9.52 5.42
C ILE A 288 -11.40 8.81 4.16
N THR A 289 -12.10 7.77 3.71
CA THR A 289 -11.81 7.09 2.45
C THR A 289 -13.08 6.56 1.80
N GLY A 290 -13.00 6.22 0.51
CA GLY A 290 -14.11 5.58 -0.19
C GLY A 290 -14.45 4.21 0.39
N ARG A 291 -15.74 3.90 0.48
CA ARG A 291 -16.24 2.56 0.87
C ARG A 291 -15.98 1.57 -0.25
N THR A 292 -15.15 0.57 0.01
CA THR A 292 -14.81 -0.49 -0.94
C THR A 292 -14.85 -1.86 -0.27
N PRO A 293 -14.99 -2.97 -1.02
CA PRO A 293 -14.86 -4.31 -0.45
C PRO A 293 -13.55 -4.50 0.32
N ALA A 294 -12.44 -4.01 -0.22
CA ALA A 294 -11.11 -4.14 0.40
C ALA A 294 -11.00 -3.40 1.74
N ILE A 295 -11.53 -2.17 1.86
CA ILE A 295 -11.46 -1.41 3.11
C ILE A 295 -12.27 -2.09 4.22
N LEU A 296 -13.41 -2.69 3.86
CA LEU A 296 -14.29 -3.40 4.79
C LEU A 296 -13.70 -4.71 5.33
N GLU A 297 -12.61 -5.22 4.72
CA GLU A 297 -11.89 -6.38 5.26
C GLU A 297 -11.15 -6.08 6.56
N TYR A 298 -10.87 -4.80 6.83
CA TYR A 298 -9.99 -4.36 7.92
C TYR A 298 -10.60 -3.32 8.84
N PHE A 299 -11.53 -2.52 8.33
CA PHE A 299 -12.01 -1.32 9.04
C PHE A 299 -13.53 -1.28 9.15
N VAL A 300 -14.01 -0.67 10.24
CA VAL A 300 -15.43 -0.48 10.54
C VAL A 300 -15.74 1.01 10.47
N ASP A 301 -16.76 1.35 9.66
CA ASP A 301 -17.20 2.72 9.44
C ASP A 301 -17.63 3.41 10.74
N ARG A 302 -17.22 4.66 10.91
CA ARG A 302 -17.50 5.53 12.07
C ARG A 302 -17.00 4.99 13.41
N GLU A 303 -16.29 3.87 13.41
CA GLU A 303 -15.65 3.29 14.58
C GLU A 303 -14.15 3.56 14.60
N ASN A 304 -13.42 3.10 13.56
CA ASN A 304 -11.98 3.24 13.46
C ASN A 304 -11.51 3.87 12.14
N ILE A 305 -12.45 4.16 11.25
CA ILE A 305 -12.29 4.91 10.01
C ILE A 305 -13.62 5.59 9.66
N PHE A 306 -13.61 6.62 8.81
CA PHE A 306 -14.83 7.18 8.25
C PHE A 306 -14.94 6.84 6.77
N LEU A 307 -16.04 6.20 6.36
CA LEU A 307 -16.27 5.80 4.99
C LEU A 307 -17.31 6.71 4.32
N CYS A 308 -16.99 7.18 3.12
CA CYS A 308 -17.92 7.88 2.25
C CYS A 308 -18.10 7.14 0.93
N GLU A 309 -19.04 7.52 0.13
CA GLU A 309 -19.23 6.97 -1.21
C GLU A 309 -18.04 7.34 -2.11
N GLY A 310 -17.45 6.33 -2.78
CA GLY A 310 -16.37 6.54 -3.74
C GLY A 310 -16.86 7.32 -4.97
N ALA A 311 -15.96 8.08 -5.60
CA ALA A 311 -16.25 8.92 -6.77
C ALA A 311 -17.40 9.92 -6.58
N ASN A 312 -17.72 10.28 -5.34
CA ASN A 312 -18.79 11.20 -4.98
C ASN A 312 -18.24 12.37 -4.14
N ALA A 313 -18.15 13.55 -4.77
CA ALA A 313 -17.62 14.75 -4.12
C ALA A 313 -18.54 15.30 -3.03
N ASP A 314 -19.86 15.18 -3.18
CA ASP A 314 -20.83 15.60 -2.18
C ASP A 314 -20.76 14.74 -0.94
N SER A 315 -20.65 13.41 -1.11
CA SER A 315 -20.48 12.47 0.00
C SER A 315 -19.20 12.76 0.78
N LEU A 316 -18.10 13.05 0.08
CA LEU A 316 -16.82 13.42 0.72
C LEU A 316 -16.92 14.78 1.44
N ALA A 317 -17.52 15.79 0.82
CA ALA A 317 -17.72 17.11 1.42
C ALA A 317 -18.55 17.00 2.72
N ASN A 318 -19.64 16.25 2.68
CA ASN A 318 -20.50 16.02 3.85
C ASN A 318 -19.76 15.29 4.98
N ALA A 319 -18.93 14.29 4.63
CA ALA A 319 -18.08 13.58 5.60
C ALA A 319 -17.07 14.52 6.28
N ILE A 320 -16.44 15.42 5.51
CA ILE A 320 -15.50 16.43 6.04
C ILE A 320 -16.21 17.39 6.98
N MET A 321 -17.37 17.94 6.58
CA MET A 321 -18.15 18.86 7.42
C MET A 321 -18.60 18.18 8.72
N LEU A 322 -19.12 16.95 8.63
CA LEU A 322 -19.55 16.20 9.82
C LEU A 322 -18.41 15.98 10.79
N LEU A 323 -17.23 15.55 10.32
CA LEU A 323 -16.07 15.35 11.20
C LEU A 323 -15.48 16.66 11.71
N LYS A 324 -15.60 17.78 10.97
CA LYS A 324 -15.21 19.09 11.46
C LYS A 324 -16.08 19.52 12.64
N ASP A 325 -17.39 19.38 12.51
CA ASP A 325 -18.36 19.84 13.50
C ASP A 325 -18.51 18.88 14.68
N ASN A 326 -18.05 17.63 14.55
CA ASN A 326 -18.11 16.62 15.61
C ASN A 326 -16.70 16.18 16.05
N GLU A 327 -16.12 16.94 16.98
CA GLU A 327 -14.77 16.66 17.51
C GLU A 327 -14.71 15.34 18.27
N GLU A 328 -15.74 14.99 19.01
CA GLU A 328 -15.78 13.72 19.75
C GLU A 328 -15.72 12.51 18.82
N LEU A 329 -16.53 12.50 17.77
CA LEU A 329 -16.48 11.45 16.75
C LEU A 329 -15.12 11.40 16.08
N ARG A 330 -14.56 12.56 15.71
CA ARG A 330 -13.26 12.70 15.06
C ARG A 330 -12.16 12.09 15.95
N ARG A 331 -12.14 12.43 17.24
CA ARG A 331 -11.19 11.89 18.23
C ARG A 331 -11.36 10.39 18.41
N ARG A 332 -12.59 9.91 18.59
CA ARG A 332 -12.90 8.48 18.75
C ARG A 332 -12.40 7.63 17.57
N ILE A 333 -12.66 8.08 16.34
CA ILE A 333 -12.19 7.38 15.13
C ILE A 333 -10.66 7.34 15.10
N ALA A 334 -9.99 8.45 15.41
CA ALA A 334 -8.53 8.52 15.44
C ALA A 334 -7.92 7.57 16.48
N GLU A 335 -8.48 7.52 17.68
CA GLU A 335 -8.02 6.67 18.77
C GLU A 335 -8.25 5.18 18.47
N ASN A 336 -9.44 4.82 18.04
CA ASN A 336 -9.77 3.44 17.70
C ASN A 336 -8.97 2.96 16.48
N GLY A 337 -8.80 3.84 15.47
CA GLY A 337 -7.94 3.54 14.31
C GLY A 337 -6.49 3.30 14.73
N TYR A 338 -5.93 4.15 15.57
CA TYR A 338 -4.57 3.98 16.10
C TYR A 338 -4.41 2.66 16.86
N LYS A 339 -5.35 2.35 17.78
CA LYS A 339 -5.36 1.10 18.52
C LYS A 339 -5.41 -0.12 17.59
N LEU A 340 -6.32 -0.09 16.61
CA LEU A 340 -6.44 -1.16 15.61
C LEU A 340 -5.11 -1.40 14.87
N ILE A 341 -4.42 -0.32 14.47
CA ILE A 341 -3.12 -0.43 13.79
C ILE A 341 -2.07 -1.06 14.71
N GLN A 342 -2.01 -0.65 15.96
CA GLN A 342 -1.05 -1.21 16.94
C GLN A 342 -1.30 -2.69 17.21
N GLU A 343 -2.54 -3.12 17.27
CA GLU A 343 -2.95 -4.49 17.62
C GLU A 343 -2.87 -5.47 16.44
N ASN A 344 -2.85 -4.98 15.16
CA ASN A 344 -3.00 -5.88 14.02
C ASN A 344 -2.01 -5.64 12.87
N PHE A 345 -1.39 -4.45 12.75
CA PHE A 345 -0.72 -4.06 11.51
C PHE A 345 0.72 -3.56 11.69
N THR A 346 1.34 -3.80 12.84
CA THR A 346 2.78 -3.54 13.06
C THR A 346 3.64 -4.51 12.25
N SER A 347 4.90 -4.16 12.02
CA SER A 347 5.83 -5.07 11.33
C SER A 347 5.91 -6.44 12.01
N GLU A 348 5.90 -6.46 13.34
CA GLU A 348 5.95 -7.70 14.13
C GLU A 348 4.74 -8.60 13.86
N LEU A 349 3.52 -8.04 13.89
CA LEU A 349 2.28 -8.80 13.68
C LEU A 349 2.13 -9.27 12.23
N ILE A 350 2.54 -8.44 11.26
CA ILE A 350 2.62 -8.85 9.85
C ILE A 350 3.63 -9.99 9.67
N GLY A 351 4.80 -9.89 10.30
CA GLY A 351 5.81 -10.95 10.27
C GLY A 351 5.33 -12.25 10.92
N LYS A 352 4.58 -12.15 12.03
CA LYS A 352 3.94 -13.30 12.68
C LYS A 352 2.98 -14.00 11.74
N GLN A 353 2.10 -13.25 11.07
CA GLN A 353 1.15 -13.78 10.11
C GLN A 353 1.87 -14.47 8.93
N VAL A 354 2.91 -13.85 8.37
CA VAL A 354 3.71 -14.48 7.31
C VAL A 354 4.36 -15.76 7.82
N LYS A 355 4.98 -15.76 9.00
CA LYS A 355 5.57 -16.95 9.60
C LYS A 355 4.57 -18.10 9.76
N GLU A 356 3.34 -17.81 10.20
CA GLU A 356 2.26 -18.80 10.33
C GLU A 356 1.87 -19.41 8.98
N ILE A 357 1.77 -18.57 7.93
CA ILE A 357 1.51 -19.04 6.55
C ILE A 357 2.62 -19.99 6.10
N LEU A 358 3.88 -19.61 6.32
CA LEU A 358 5.05 -20.44 5.96
C LEU A 358 5.07 -21.75 6.74
N SER A 359 4.78 -21.72 8.04
CA SER A 359 4.81 -22.90 8.90
C SER A 359 3.81 -23.98 8.47
N LYS A 360 2.64 -23.58 7.99
CA LYS A 360 1.60 -24.50 7.49
C LYS A 360 2.02 -25.27 6.22
N THR A 361 3.03 -24.80 5.52
CA THR A 361 3.51 -25.41 4.27
C THR A 361 4.65 -26.39 4.51
N LEU A 362 5.25 -26.39 5.71
CA LEU A 362 6.34 -27.32 6.09
C LEU A 362 5.80 -28.62 6.70
N VAL A 363 4.51 -28.70 6.98
CA VAL A 363 3.78 -29.88 7.45
C VAL A 363 3.19 -30.62 6.26
#